data_7bc8682f22ccd538c91d774718a3ba76
#
_entry.id   7bc8682f22ccd538c91d774718a3ba76
#
_cell.length_a   1.000
_cell.length_b   1.000
_cell.length_c   1.000
_cell.angle_alpha   90.00
_cell.angle_beta   90.00
_cell.angle_gamma   90.00
#
_symmetry.space_group_name_H-M   'P 1'
#
loop_
_entity.id
_entity.type
_entity.pdbx_description
1 polymer ?
#
loop_
_entity_poly.entity_id
_entity_poly.type
_entity_poly.pdbx_seq_one_letter_code
_entity_poly.pdbx_strand_id
1 'polypeptide(L)'
;MSAKEFKCPPARLARLFRKSRDAWKHRAADKQRSLKKMRITVRDLSASRDHWRQVARARAAQLANLRDQLAQARQESRPGGP
;
A
#
# COMPACT_ATOMS: atom_id res chain seq x y z
N MET A 1 -26.35 -50.80 -12.71
CA MET A 1 -26.34 -49.97 -13.90
C MET A 1 -25.57 -48.67 -13.73
N SER A 2 -24.61 -48.68 -12.87
CA SER A 2 -23.83 -47.49 -12.58
C SER A 2 -23.08 -46.95 -13.78
N ALA A 3 -22.71 -47.79 -14.76
CA ALA A 3 -22.03 -47.33 -15.96
C ALA A 3 -22.82 -46.34 -16.81
N LYS A 4 -24.16 -46.38 -16.74
CA LYS A 4 -24.99 -45.44 -17.47
C LYS A 4 -25.12 -44.08 -16.80
N GLU A 5 -24.73 -43.97 -15.56
CA GLU A 5 -24.73 -42.70 -14.84
C GLU A 5 -23.57 -41.80 -15.22
N PHE A 6 -22.48 -42.40 -15.66
CA PHE A 6 -21.29 -41.65 -16.08
C PHE A 6 -21.38 -41.28 -17.56
N LYS A 7 -21.74 -40.03 -17.83
CA LYS A 7 -21.87 -39.54 -19.20
C LYS A 7 -20.50 -39.34 -19.89
N CYS A 8 -19.43 -39.36 -19.13
CA CYS A 8 -18.08 -39.13 -19.66
C CYS A 8 -17.19 -40.35 -19.40
N PRO A 9 -16.39 -40.78 -20.40
CA PRO A 9 -15.37 -41.82 -20.15
C PRO A 9 -14.34 -41.36 -19.12
N PRO A 10 -13.73 -42.30 -18.38
CA PRO A 10 -12.72 -41.94 -17.36
C PRO A 10 -11.56 -41.12 -17.90
N ALA A 11 -11.12 -41.37 -19.11
CA ALA A 11 -10.05 -40.59 -19.75
C ALA A 11 -10.46 -39.12 -19.94
N ARG A 12 -11.71 -38.88 -20.30
CA ARG A 12 -12.23 -37.53 -20.47
C ARG A 12 -12.36 -36.79 -19.15
N LEU A 13 -12.82 -37.48 -18.11
CA LEU A 13 -12.88 -36.93 -16.74
C LEU A 13 -11.49 -36.57 -16.23
N ALA A 14 -10.50 -37.42 -16.49
CA ALA A 14 -9.12 -37.14 -16.10
C ALA A 14 -8.58 -35.87 -16.78
N ARG A 15 -8.87 -35.68 -18.06
CA ARG A 15 -8.50 -34.45 -18.79
C ARG A 15 -9.16 -33.22 -18.21
N LEU A 16 -10.45 -33.32 -17.89
CA LEU A 16 -11.20 -32.21 -17.29
C LEU A 16 -10.65 -31.84 -15.95
N PHE A 17 -10.30 -32.83 -15.10
CA PHE A 17 -9.68 -32.56 -13.80
C PHE A 17 -8.30 -31.94 -13.93
N ARG A 18 -7.49 -32.38 -14.89
CA ARG A 18 -6.20 -31.76 -15.16
C ARG A 18 -6.34 -30.29 -15.59
N LYS A 19 -7.27 -30.02 -16.51
CA LYS A 19 -7.57 -28.64 -16.95
C LYS A 19 -8.00 -27.79 -15.78
N SER A 20 -8.92 -28.29 -14.95
CA SER A 20 -9.40 -27.59 -13.77
C SER A 20 -8.25 -27.31 -12.80
N ARG A 21 -7.42 -28.32 -12.51
CA ARG A 21 -6.27 -28.18 -11.62
C ARG A 21 -5.29 -27.13 -12.15
N ASP A 22 -5.00 -27.15 -13.45
CA ASP A 22 -4.06 -26.20 -14.06
C ASP A 22 -4.63 -24.78 -14.02
N ALA A 23 -5.94 -24.62 -14.27
CA ALA A 23 -6.61 -23.33 -14.13
C ALA A 23 -6.53 -22.79 -12.70
N TRP A 24 -6.74 -23.64 -11.70
CA TRP A 24 -6.61 -23.24 -10.31
C TRP A 24 -5.18 -22.85 -9.92
N LYS A 25 -4.18 -23.58 -10.45
CA LYS A 25 -2.77 -23.22 -10.24
C LYS A 25 -2.45 -21.85 -10.82
N HIS A 26 -2.93 -21.54 -12.03
CA HIS A 26 -2.76 -20.24 -12.64
C HIS A 26 -3.42 -19.13 -11.83
N ARG A 27 -4.65 -19.34 -11.37
CA ARG A 27 -5.37 -18.38 -10.54
C ARG A 27 -4.65 -18.13 -9.22
N ALA A 28 -4.15 -19.20 -8.60
CA ALA A 28 -3.38 -19.07 -7.35
C ALA A 28 -2.10 -18.27 -7.56
N ALA A 29 -1.37 -18.55 -8.64
CA ALA A 29 -0.16 -17.82 -8.98
C ALA A 29 -0.46 -16.33 -9.24
N ASP A 30 -1.53 -16.02 -9.97
CA ASP A 30 -1.95 -14.65 -10.26
C ASP A 30 -2.34 -13.91 -8.97
N LYS A 31 -3.07 -14.57 -8.07
CA LYS A 31 -3.42 -14.01 -6.77
C LYS A 31 -2.19 -13.71 -5.93
N GLN A 32 -1.21 -14.61 -5.91
CA GLN A 32 0.04 -14.39 -5.18
C GLN A 32 0.82 -13.21 -5.72
N ARG A 33 0.89 -13.06 -7.05
CA ARG A 33 1.51 -11.90 -7.69
C ARG A 33 0.80 -10.60 -7.32
N SER A 34 -0.52 -10.61 -7.34
CA SER A 34 -1.33 -9.46 -6.94
C SER A 34 -1.11 -9.08 -5.48
N LEU A 35 -1.08 -10.06 -4.58
CA LEU A 35 -0.79 -9.84 -3.17
C LEU A 35 0.60 -9.26 -2.95
N LYS A 36 1.59 -9.78 -3.67
CA LYS A 36 2.96 -9.27 -3.61
C LYS A 36 3.03 -7.80 -4.04
N LYS A 37 2.36 -7.46 -5.14
CA LYS A 37 2.27 -6.08 -5.63
C LYS A 37 1.60 -5.17 -4.61
N MET A 38 0.50 -5.63 -4.01
CA MET A 38 -0.21 -4.87 -2.98
C MET A 38 0.66 -4.64 -1.75
N ARG A 39 1.41 -5.64 -1.31
CA ARG A 39 2.33 -5.51 -0.17
C ARG A 39 3.40 -4.47 -0.45
N ILE A 40 3.97 -4.47 -1.65
CA ILE A 40 4.96 -3.48 -2.07
C ILE A 40 4.34 -2.10 -2.08
N THR A 41 3.14 -1.95 -2.64
CA THR A 41 2.42 -0.67 -2.69
C THR A 41 2.14 -0.15 -1.28
N VAL A 42 1.66 -1.00 -0.37
CA VAL A 42 1.39 -0.61 1.02
C VAL A 42 2.68 -0.16 1.71
N ARG A 43 3.77 -0.89 1.51
CA ARG A 43 5.07 -0.51 2.08
C ARG A 43 5.54 0.84 1.56
N ASP A 44 5.42 1.08 0.25
CA ASP A 44 5.86 2.33 -0.37
C ASP A 44 5.00 3.51 0.09
N LEU A 45 3.68 3.30 0.19
CA LEU A 45 2.75 4.31 0.71
C LEU A 45 3.03 4.62 2.18
N SER A 46 3.35 3.62 2.99
CA SER A 46 3.70 3.82 4.39
C SER A 46 4.99 4.62 4.53
N ALA A 47 6.01 4.31 3.74
CA ALA A 47 7.27 5.04 3.71
C ALA A 47 7.05 6.49 3.28
N SER A 48 6.24 6.71 2.25
CA SER A 48 5.89 8.04 1.77
C SER A 48 5.15 8.84 2.84
N ARG A 49 4.18 8.22 3.53
CA ARG A 49 3.46 8.84 4.63
C ARG A 49 4.40 9.28 5.76
N ASP A 50 5.33 8.41 6.13
CA ASP A 50 6.27 8.71 7.19
C ASP A 50 7.22 9.84 6.80
N HIS A 51 7.67 9.84 5.56
CA HIS A 51 8.49 10.94 5.00
C HIS A 51 7.74 12.27 5.08
N TRP A 52 6.50 12.33 4.63
CA TRP A 52 5.72 13.56 4.66
C TRP A 52 5.39 14.03 6.07
N ARG A 53 5.21 13.11 7.01
CA ARG A 53 5.06 13.45 8.43
C ARG A 53 6.32 14.12 8.98
N GLN A 54 7.50 13.60 8.63
CA GLN A 54 8.76 14.20 9.04
C GLN A 54 8.94 15.60 8.44
N VAL A 55 8.62 15.75 7.16
CA VAL A 55 8.68 17.06 6.48
C VAL A 55 7.72 18.05 7.16
N ALA A 56 6.50 17.63 7.47
CA ALA A 56 5.53 18.48 8.14
C ALA A 56 6.01 18.93 9.52
N ARG A 57 6.60 18.02 10.30
CA ARG A 57 7.16 18.35 11.62
C ARG A 57 8.33 19.33 11.51
N ALA A 58 9.21 19.11 10.55
CA ALA A 58 10.34 20.02 10.32
C ALA A 58 9.88 21.43 9.94
N ARG A 59 8.88 21.50 9.05
CA ARG A 59 8.29 22.78 8.65
C ARG A 59 7.58 23.48 9.79
N ALA A 60 6.86 22.73 10.63
CA ALA A 60 6.20 23.28 11.81
C ALA A 60 7.21 23.88 12.79
N ALA A 61 8.34 23.18 13.00
CA ALA A 61 9.42 23.69 13.85
C ALA A 61 10.06 24.96 13.28
N GLN A 62 10.28 25.00 11.97
CA GLN A 62 10.80 26.19 11.30
C GLN A 62 9.85 27.38 11.41
N LEU A 63 8.53 27.14 11.25
CA LEU A 63 7.52 28.18 11.41
C LEU A 63 7.49 28.71 12.84
N ALA A 64 7.60 27.84 13.84
CA ALA A 64 7.65 28.25 15.22
C ALA A 64 8.88 29.13 15.51
N ASN A 65 10.05 28.74 15.00
CA ASN A 65 11.25 29.54 15.13
C ASN A 65 11.12 30.91 14.46
N LEU A 66 10.58 30.96 13.26
CA LEU A 66 10.37 32.21 12.54
C LEU A 66 9.39 33.12 13.25
N ARG A 67 8.34 32.58 13.84
CA ARG A 67 7.39 33.35 14.67
C ARG A 67 8.06 33.93 15.87
N ASP A 68 8.91 33.15 16.55
CA ASP A 68 9.64 33.62 17.72
C ASP A 68 10.61 34.72 17.37
N GLN A 69 11.37 34.54 16.28
CA GLN A 69 12.28 35.56 15.75
C GLN A 69 11.55 36.84 15.36
N LEU A 70 10.41 36.71 14.73
CA LEU A 70 9.59 37.85 14.34
C LEU A 70 9.05 38.60 15.57
N ALA A 71 8.59 37.84 16.58
CA ALA A 71 8.13 38.45 17.83
C ALA A 71 9.25 39.21 18.55
N GLN A 72 10.47 38.62 18.59
CA GLN A 72 11.63 39.28 19.17
C GLN A 72 12.00 40.54 18.37
N ALA A 73 12.02 40.47 17.08
CA ALA A 73 12.31 41.62 16.21
C ALA A 73 11.30 42.75 16.40
N ARG A 74 10.03 42.40 16.57
CA ARG A 74 8.98 43.40 16.85
C ARG A 74 9.19 44.07 18.20
N GLN A 75 9.58 43.31 19.22
CA GLN A 75 9.88 43.87 20.52
C GLN A 75 11.09 44.81 20.49
N GLU A 76 12.14 44.39 19.80
CA GLU A 76 13.37 45.18 19.66
C GLU A 76 13.15 46.47 18.87
N SER A 77 12.27 46.45 17.88
CA SER A 77 11.99 47.60 17.03
C SER A 77 10.87 48.48 17.55
N ARG A 78 10.31 48.21 18.73
CA ARG A 78 9.23 48.98 19.30
C ARG A 78 9.70 50.38 19.64
N PRO A 79 9.19 51.43 18.99
CA PRO A 79 9.57 52.79 19.32
C PRO A 79 9.00 53.20 20.69
N GLY A 80 9.77 53.92 21.43
CA GLY A 80 9.33 54.44 22.70
C GLY A 80 9.27 53.42 23.84
N GLY A 81 10.01 52.31 23.71
CA GLY A 81 10.22 51.43 24.84
C GLY A 81 10.77 52.29 25.99
N PRO A 82 10.51 51.84 27.20
CA PRO A 82 10.82 52.67 28.39
C PRO A 82 12.15 53.12 28.37
#